data_8b29fff84ac42cce2f5cdc98e1c754d3
#
_entry.id   8b29fff84ac42cce2f5cdc98e1c754d3
#
_cell.length_a   1.000
_cell.length_b   1.000
_cell.length_c   1.000
_cell.angle_alpha   90.00
_cell.angle_beta   90.00
_cell.angle_gamma   90.00
#
_symmetry.space_group_name_H-M   'P 1'
#
loop_
_entity.id
_entity.type
_entity.pdbx_description
1 polymer ?
#
loop_
_entity_poly.entity_id
_entity_poly.type
_entity_poly.pdbx_seq_one_letter_code
_entity_poly.pdbx_strand_id
1 'polypeptide(L)'
;MKQLHIITPVKDSIESTLRTIDAVLDSEINVPFTYTIYNDFSTPENTALLENKAQHLGFQLVNLSDLTQHPSPNYLLVLQRERELCLQEDAALLIVESDVTVKPDTLQGLWDGAMERKDCGMAASVTVDEAGKVNYPYLFARRMGKQVTS
;
A
#
# COMPACT_ATOMS: atom_id res chain seq x y z
N MET A 1 -1.37 -8.24 -16.71
CA MET A 1 -0.50 -7.98 -15.54
C MET A 1 -0.01 -9.32 -15.01
N LYS A 2 1.27 -9.41 -14.69
CA LYS A 2 1.93 -10.68 -14.32
C LYS A 2 2.41 -10.73 -12.88
N GLN A 3 2.47 -9.57 -12.24
CA GLN A 3 2.98 -9.40 -10.88
C GLN A 3 2.35 -8.19 -10.20
N LEU A 4 2.62 -8.05 -8.91
CA LEU A 4 2.09 -7.02 -8.05
C LEU A 4 3.22 -6.19 -7.44
N HIS A 5 3.18 -4.89 -7.58
CA HIS A 5 4.00 -3.97 -6.81
C HIS A 5 3.19 -3.48 -5.62
N ILE A 6 3.59 -3.87 -4.42
CA ILE A 6 2.98 -3.40 -3.17
C ILE A 6 3.85 -2.27 -2.64
N ILE A 7 3.25 -1.16 -2.29
CA ILE A 7 3.97 -0.03 -1.69
C ILE A 7 3.32 0.46 -0.40
N THR A 8 4.15 0.95 0.51
CA THR A 8 3.72 1.68 1.69
C THR A 8 4.55 2.96 1.82
N PRO A 9 3.96 4.14 1.53
CA PRO A 9 4.58 5.42 1.86
C PRO A 9 4.57 5.66 3.37
N VAL A 10 5.70 6.09 3.91
CA VAL A 10 5.91 6.22 5.36
C VAL A 10 6.52 7.57 5.70
N LYS A 11 5.96 8.22 6.71
CA LYS A 11 6.60 9.33 7.42
C LYS A 11 6.41 9.15 8.91
N ASP A 12 7.50 8.79 9.58
CA ASP A 12 7.46 8.49 11.02
C ASP A 12 6.43 7.40 11.37
N SER A 13 5.67 7.54 12.47
CA SER A 13 4.64 6.55 12.90
C SER A 13 5.13 5.10 12.90
N ILE A 14 6.35 4.88 13.39
CA ILE A 14 7.09 3.64 13.20
C ILE A 14 6.38 2.39 13.73
N GLU A 15 5.67 2.49 14.84
CA GLU A 15 4.97 1.35 15.45
C GLU A 15 3.84 0.84 14.55
N SER A 16 3.01 1.74 14.00
CA SER A 16 1.95 1.36 13.07
C SER A 16 2.54 0.83 11.77
N THR A 17 3.59 1.48 11.27
CA THR A 17 4.30 1.06 10.06
C THR A 17 4.84 -0.37 10.20
N LEU A 18 5.46 -0.73 11.30
CA LEU A 18 5.97 -2.09 11.52
C LEU A 18 4.83 -3.11 11.54
N ARG A 19 3.70 -2.81 12.17
CA ARG A 19 2.51 -3.70 12.13
C ARG A 19 1.98 -3.86 10.71
N THR A 20 1.97 -2.78 9.92
CA THR A 20 1.57 -2.85 8.50
C THR A 20 2.53 -3.73 7.70
N ILE A 21 3.84 -3.56 7.88
CA ILE A 21 4.87 -4.37 7.21
C ILE A 21 4.69 -5.85 7.53
N ASP A 22 4.56 -6.19 8.81
CA ASP A 22 4.36 -7.57 9.24
C ASP A 22 3.09 -8.17 8.61
N ALA A 23 1.96 -7.43 8.65
CA ALA A 23 0.70 -7.89 8.07
C ALA A 23 0.77 -8.09 6.55
N VAL A 24 1.51 -7.25 5.82
CA VAL A 24 1.72 -7.43 4.37
C VAL A 24 2.59 -8.64 4.08
N LEU A 25 3.69 -8.83 4.83
CA LEU A 25 4.60 -9.95 4.63
C LEU A 25 3.98 -11.30 5.03
N ASP A 26 3.07 -11.30 6.00
CA ASP A 26 2.32 -12.49 6.43
C ASP A 26 1.09 -12.78 5.54
N SER A 27 0.82 -11.95 4.53
CA SER A 27 -0.34 -12.13 3.64
C SER A 27 -0.16 -13.34 2.71
N GLU A 28 -1.26 -14.05 2.49
CA GLU A 28 -1.35 -15.18 1.56
C GLU A 28 -1.55 -14.66 0.13
N ILE A 29 -0.45 -14.45 -0.61
CA ILE A 29 -0.46 -13.94 -1.98
C ILE A 29 0.09 -15.01 -2.91
N ASN A 30 -0.71 -15.40 -3.93
CA ASN A 30 -0.39 -16.46 -4.90
C ASN A 30 0.17 -15.92 -6.22
N VAL A 31 0.41 -14.61 -6.31
CA VAL A 31 1.00 -13.94 -7.47
C VAL A 31 2.39 -13.41 -7.10
N PRO A 32 3.37 -13.42 -8.01
CA PRO A 32 4.65 -12.79 -7.74
C PRO A 32 4.48 -11.33 -7.34
N PHE A 33 5.17 -10.91 -6.30
CA PHE A 33 5.09 -9.52 -5.84
C PHE A 33 6.44 -8.97 -5.37
N THR A 34 6.56 -7.65 -5.41
CA THR A 34 7.58 -6.88 -4.69
C THR A 34 6.89 -6.03 -3.63
N TYR A 35 7.56 -5.81 -2.50
CA TYR A 35 7.08 -4.90 -1.47
C TYR A 35 8.10 -3.81 -1.21
N THR A 36 7.71 -2.55 -1.40
CA THR A 36 8.58 -1.39 -1.25
C THR A 36 8.02 -0.40 -0.23
N ILE A 37 8.85 -0.06 0.75
CA ILE A 37 8.59 1.03 1.70
C ILE A 37 9.24 2.30 1.16
N TYR A 38 8.46 3.36 1.01
CA TYR A 38 8.94 4.69 0.63
C TYR A 38 9.03 5.58 1.86
N ASN A 39 10.25 5.77 2.38
CA ASN A 39 10.50 6.61 3.55
C ASN A 39 10.55 8.08 3.14
N ASP A 40 9.52 8.84 3.49
CA ASP A 40 9.37 10.26 3.14
C ASP A 40 9.88 11.19 4.23
N PHE A 41 11.20 11.24 4.40
CA PHE A 41 11.87 12.12 5.37
C PHE A 41 11.44 11.87 6.83
N SER A 42 11.37 10.62 7.25
CA SER A 42 11.23 10.27 8.67
C SER A 42 12.45 10.72 9.46
N THR A 43 12.31 10.77 10.79
CA THR A 43 13.44 11.10 11.68
C THR A 43 14.62 10.16 11.46
N PRO A 44 15.87 10.57 11.77
CA PRO A 44 17.04 9.70 11.62
C PRO A 44 16.91 8.37 12.36
N GLU A 45 16.30 8.38 13.56
CA GLU A 45 16.08 7.17 14.37
C GLU A 45 15.12 6.21 13.67
N ASN A 46 14.01 6.71 13.14
CA ASN A 46 13.02 5.91 12.43
C ASN A 46 13.57 5.40 11.09
N THR A 47 14.33 6.23 10.39
CA THR A 47 15.02 5.83 9.14
C THR A 47 16.00 4.69 9.42
N ALA A 48 16.86 4.80 10.43
CA ALA A 48 17.81 3.75 10.79
C ALA A 48 17.11 2.43 11.18
N LEU A 49 15.95 2.52 11.85
CA LEU A 49 15.16 1.35 12.19
C LEU A 49 14.58 0.66 10.93
N LEU A 50 14.05 1.44 9.98
CA LEU A 50 13.55 0.90 8.71
C LEU A 50 14.69 0.25 7.90
N GLU A 51 15.86 0.88 7.83
CA GLU A 51 17.04 0.34 7.15
C GLU A 51 17.48 -1.00 7.77
N ASN A 52 17.55 -1.06 9.10
CA ASN A 52 17.87 -2.31 9.78
C ASN A 52 16.83 -3.41 9.49
N LYS A 53 15.54 -3.08 9.53
CA LYS A 53 14.47 -4.02 9.25
C LYS A 53 14.49 -4.50 7.80
N ALA A 54 14.77 -3.63 6.84
CA ALA A 54 14.86 -4.00 5.42
C ALA A 54 15.94 -5.04 5.12
N GLN A 55 17.02 -5.06 5.92
CA GLN A 55 18.09 -6.06 5.79
C GLN A 55 17.67 -7.48 6.22
N HIS A 56 16.62 -7.60 7.04
CA HIS A 56 16.23 -8.86 7.66
C HIS A 56 14.84 -9.34 7.22
N LEU A 57 14.02 -8.43 6.69
CA LEU A 57 12.66 -8.72 6.24
C LEU A 57 12.57 -8.62 4.71
N GLY A 58 11.56 -9.23 4.12
CA GLY A 58 11.41 -9.35 2.68
C GLY A 58 10.84 -8.10 1.99
N PHE A 59 11.25 -6.89 2.36
CA PHE A 59 10.84 -5.66 1.68
C PHE A 59 12.02 -4.82 1.22
N GLN A 60 11.79 -3.97 0.21
CA GLN A 60 12.74 -2.97 -0.27
C GLN A 60 12.49 -1.64 0.43
N LEU A 61 13.55 -0.90 0.76
CA LEU A 61 13.44 0.45 1.30
C LEU A 61 14.00 1.46 0.30
N VAL A 62 13.21 2.50 0.05
CA VAL A 62 13.61 3.66 -0.75
C VAL A 62 13.50 4.90 0.12
N ASN A 63 14.63 5.52 0.46
CA ASN A 63 14.65 6.81 1.13
C ASN A 63 14.42 7.91 0.09
N LEU A 64 13.35 8.67 0.21
CA LEU A 64 13.02 9.73 -0.75
C LEU A 64 14.03 10.89 -0.71
N SER A 65 14.77 11.04 0.39
CA SER A 65 15.90 11.95 0.49
C SER A 65 17.00 11.70 -0.55
N ASP A 66 17.09 10.46 -1.09
CA ASP A 66 18.04 10.11 -2.12
C ASP A 66 17.54 10.48 -3.53
N LEU A 67 16.26 10.76 -3.67
CA LEU A 67 15.60 11.05 -4.94
C LEU A 67 15.20 12.51 -5.12
N THR A 68 14.96 13.24 -4.03
CA THR A 68 14.50 14.63 -4.05
C THR A 68 14.99 15.40 -2.84
N GLN A 69 15.10 16.72 -3.01
CA GLN A 69 15.35 17.65 -1.90
C GLN A 69 14.08 18.34 -1.39
N HIS A 70 12.94 18.04 -2.00
CA HIS A 70 11.66 18.59 -1.54
C HIS A 70 11.24 17.91 -0.23
N PRO A 71 10.85 18.71 0.77
CA PRO A 71 10.35 18.16 2.02
C PRO A 71 9.05 17.38 1.80
N SER A 72 8.75 16.46 2.72
CA SER A 72 7.45 15.77 2.75
C SER A 72 6.27 16.79 2.72
N PRO A 73 5.17 16.48 2.02
CA PRO A 73 4.80 15.17 1.45
C PRO A 73 5.26 14.98 -0.01
N ASN A 74 5.79 13.80 -0.32
CA ASN A 74 6.23 13.43 -1.67
C ASN A 74 5.40 12.26 -2.28
N TYR A 75 4.16 12.10 -1.85
CA TYR A 75 3.30 11.01 -2.29
C TYR A 75 3.14 10.93 -3.82
N LEU A 76 2.99 12.08 -4.48
CA LEU A 76 2.88 12.13 -5.94
C LEU A 76 4.14 11.62 -6.66
N LEU A 77 5.33 11.93 -6.12
CA LEU A 77 6.60 11.41 -6.64
C LEU A 77 6.64 9.88 -6.59
N VAL A 78 6.21 9.31 -5.48
CA VAL A 78 6.10 7.85 -5.31
C VAL A 78 5.18 7.24 -6.35
N LEU A 79 3.97 7.79 -6.51
CA LEU A 79 2.99 7.29 -7.48
C LEU A 79 3.49 7.39 -8.92
N GLN A 80 4.14 8.49 -9.30
CA GLN A 80 4.71 8.66 -10.64
C GLN A 80 5.81 7.63 -10.93
N ARG A 81 6.70 7.41 -9.96
CA ARG A 81 7.76 6.42 -10.05
C ARG A 81 7.20 5.00 -10.21
N GLU A 82 6.29 4.61 -9.32
CA GLU A 82 5.70 3.27 -9.35
C GLU A 82 4.85 3.02 -10.61
N ARG A 83 4.14 4.04 -11.09
CA ARG A 83 3.43 3.95 -12.36
C ARG A 83 4.37 3.57 -13.51
N GLU A 84 5.53 4.19 -13.59
CA GLU A 84 6.51 3.92 -14.65
C GLU A 84 7.06 2.48 -14.52
N LEU A 85 7.41 2.05 -13.31
CA LEU A 85 7.88 0.69 -13.05
C LEU A 85 6.80 -0.35 -13.38
N CYS A 86 5.59 -0.15 -12.92
CA CYS A 86 4.48 -1.07 -13.20
C CYS A 86 4.18 -1.20 -14.71
N LEU A 87 4.27 -0.10 -15.47
CA LEU A 87 4.07 -0.14 -16.92
C LEU A 87 5.20 -0.91 -17.63
N GLN A 88 6.44 -0.76 -17.18
CA GLN A 88 7.59 -1.47 -17.74
C GLN A 88 7.56 -2.98 -17.43
N GLU A 89 7.07 -3.34 -16.27
CA GLU A 89 7.11 -4.70 -15.76
C GLU A 89 5.79 -5.48 -15.93
N ASP A 90 4.78 -4.87 -16.56
CA ASP A 90 3.42 -5.42 -16.70
C ASP A 90 2.82 -5.80 -15.32
N ALA A 91 3.02 -4.92 -14.34
CA ALA A 91 2.58 -5.08 -12.96
C ALA A 91 1.32 -4.27 -12.63
N ALA A 92 0.58 -4.73 -11.62
CA ALA A 92 -0.43 -3.91 -10.94
C ALA A 92 0.20 -3.20 -9.74
N LEU A 93 -0.23 -1.98 -9.45
CA LEU A 93 0.16 -1.25 -8.25
C LEU A 93 -0.87 -1.47 -7.15
N LEU A 94 -0.40 -1.88 -5.97
CA LEU A 94 -1.19 -1.99 -4.75
C LEU A 94 -0.60 -1.06 -3.68
N ILE A 95 -1.45 -0.21 -3.12
CA ILE A 95 -1.04 0.75 -2.10
C ILE A 95 -1.63 0.32 -0.76
N VAL A 96 -0.77 0.19 0.25
CA VAL A 96 -1.15 -0.06 1.64
C VAL A 96 -0.65 1.11 2.48
N GLU A 97 -1.54 1.85 3.12
CA GLU A 97 -1.15 2.95 4.01
C GLU A 97 -0.44 2.45 5.27
N SER A 98 0.46 3.26 5.83
CA SER A 98 1.38 2.88 6.91
C SER A 98 0.73 2.61 8.28
N ASP A 99 -0.57 2.79 8.39
CA ASP A 99 -1.38 2.59 9.60
C ASP A 99 -2.51 1.56 9.40
N VAL A 100 -2.44 0.79 8.32
CA VAL A 100 -3.42 -0.23 7.96
C VAL A 100 -2.90 -1.63 8.27
N THR A 101 -3.67 -2.41 9.00
CA THR A 101 -3.41 -3.86 9.18
C THR A 101 -4.32 -4.64 8.24
N VAL A 102 -3.74 -5.28 7.24
CA VAL A 102 -4.47 -6.13 6.29
C VAL A 102 -4.73 -7.51 6.90
N LYS A 103 -5.84 -8.14 6.50
CA LYS A 103 -6.07 -9.56 6.82
C LYS A 103 -5.28 -10.44 5.85
N PRO A 104 -5.00 -11.71 6.21
CA PRO A 104 -4.17 -12.58 5.39
C PRO A 104 -4.63 -12.74 3.94
N ASP A 105 -5.92 -12.69 3.68
CA ASP A 105 -6.55 -12.88 2.37
C ASP A 105 -6.85 -11.57 1.63
N THR A 106 -6.66 -10.41 2.26
CA THR A 106 -7.09 -9.11 1.69
C THR A 106 -6.38 -8.78 0.39
N LEU A 107 -5.06 -8.94 0.34
CA LEU A 107 -4.28 -8.53 -0.82
C LEU A 107 -4.55 -9.45 -2.03
N GLN A 108 -4.68 -10.76 -1.79
CA GLN A 108 -5.10 -11.70 -2.82
C GLN A 108 -6.52 -11.40 -3.32
N GLY A 109 -7.45 -11.12 -2.40
CA GLY A 109 -8.83 -10.76 -2.78
C GLY A 109 -8.92 -9.48 -3.61
N LEU A 110 -8.08 -8.47 -3.34
CA LEU A 110 -7.99 -7.26 -4.19
C LEU A 110 -7.45 -7.58 -5.58
N TRP A 111 -6.42 -8.41 -5.67
CA TRP A 111 -5.89 -8.88 -6.95
C TRP A 111 -6.95 -9.63 -7.76
N ASP A 112 -7.59 -10.62 -7.15
CA ASP A 112 -8.61 -11.45 -7.82
C ASP A 112 -9.77 -10.59 -8.31
N GLY A 113 -10.29 -9.70 -7.46
CA GLY A 113 -11.36 -8.79 -7.82
C GLY A 113 -11.00 -7.81 -8.95
N ALA A 114 -9.74 -7.36 -8.99
CA ALA A 114 -9.25 -6.53 -10.09
C ALA A 114 -9.09 -7.31 -11.40
N MET A 115 -8.67 -8.58 -11.32
CA MET A 115 -8.42 -9.42 -12.50
C MET A 115 -9.69 -10.09 -13.06
N GLU A 116 -10.74 -10.23 -12.25
CA GLU A 116 -12.03 -10.78 -12.67
C GLU A 116 -12.68 -9.98 -13.81
N ARG A 117 -12.43 -8.67 -13.84
CA ARG A 117 -13.02 -7.74 -14.80
C ARG A 117 -11.97 -7.15 -15.73
N LYS A 118 -12.15 -7.35 -17.03
CA LYS A 118 -11.23 -6.81 -18.07
C LYS A 118 -11.18 -5.28 -18.13
N ASP A 119 -12.23 -4.62 -17.64
CA ASP A 119 -12.40 -3.16 -17.62
C ASP A 119 -12.15 -2.55 -16.22
N CYS A 120 -11.61 -3.34 -15.29
CA CYS A 120 -11.29 -2.85 -13.95
C CYS A 120 -10.09 -1.90 -13.99
N GLY A 121 -10.33 -0.63 -13.66
CA GLY A 121 -9.26 0.37 -13.52
C GLY A 121 -8.75 0.52 -12.09
N MET A 122 -9.57 0.15 -11.10
CA MET A 122 -9.22 0.22 -9.67
C MET A 122 -10.10 -0.70 -8.85
N ALA A 123 -9.49 -1.39 -7.88
CA ALA A 123 -10.18 -2.11 -6.82
C ALA A 123 -9.74 -1.55 -5.45
N ALA A 124 -10.66 -1.44 -4.51
CA ALA A 124 -10.36 -0.97 -3.17
C ALA A 124 -11.08 -1.84 -2.13
N SER A 125 -10.42 -2.10 -1.01
CA SER A 125 -11.07 -2.75 0.13
C SER A 125 -11.78 -1.73 1.01
N VAL A 126 -12.77 -2.23 1.75
CA VAL A 126 -13.43 -1.45 2.80
C VAL A 126 -12.61 -1.57 4.07
N THR A 127 -12.24 -0.43 4.66
CA THR A 127 -11.56 -0.39 5.96
C THR A 127 -12.57 -0.34 7.10
N VAL A 128 -12.22 -0.98 8.19
CA VAL A 128 -12.99 -0.99 9.44
C VAL A 128 -12.10 -0.56 10.62
N ASP A 129 -12.71 -0.04 11.67
CA ASP A 129 -12.03 0.18 12.94
C ASP A 129 -11.87 -1.11 13.76
N GLU A 130 -11.24 -1.03 14.93
CA GLU A 130 -11.04 -2.18 15.83
C GLU A 130 -12.36 -2.85 16.29
N ALA A 131 -13.46 -2.10 16.29
CA ALA A 131 -14.79 -2.62 16.61
C ALA A 131 -15.52 -3.23 15.40
N GLY A 132 -14.86 -3.28 14.23
CA GLY A 132 -15.43 -3.77 12.98
C GLY A 132 -16.40 -2.79 12.29
N LYS A 133 -16.42 -1.53 12.73
CA LYS A 133 -17.27 -0.50 12.13
C LYS A 133 -16.60 0.02 10.87
N VAL A 134 -17.35 0.02 9.76
CA VAL A 134 -16.89 0.50 8.46
C VAL A 134 -16.57 2.00 8.49
N ASN A 135 -15.39 2.34 7.98
CA ASN A 135 -14.91 3.70 7.88
C ASN A 135 -15.59 4.51 6.74
N TYR A 136 -15.28 5.77 6.71
CA TYR A 136 -15.92 6.89 6.01
C TYR A 136 -16.52 6.66 4.60
N PRO A 137 -15.92 5.99 3.60
CA PRO A 137 -16.51 5.97 2.25
C PRO A 137 -17.90 5.33 2.18
N TYR A 138 -18.16 4.33 3.02
CA TYR A 138 -19.44 3.62 3.04
C TYR A 138 -20.61 4.49 3.51
N LEU A 139 -20.38 5.35 4.50
CA LEU A 139 -21.41 6.28 5.00
C LEU A 139 -21.80 7.34 3.95
N PHE A 140 -20.84 7.74 3.13
CA PHE A 140 -21.09 8.67 2.03
C PHE A 140 -21.92 8.02 0.92
N ALA A 141 -21.58 6.81 0.50
CA ALA A 141 -22.33 6.05 -0.51
C ALA A 141 -23.79 5.79 -0.05
N ARG A 142 -23.99 5.46 1.23
CA ARG A 142 -25.33 5.25 1.80
C ARG A 142 -26.17 6.54 1.85
N ARG A 143 -25.54 7.70 2.04
CA ARG A 143 -26.23 9.01 2.02
C ARG A 143 -26.62 9.45 0.61
N MET A 144 -25.84 9.11 -0.39
CA MET A 144 -26.12 9.44 -1.80
C MET A 144 -27.24 8.60 -2.42
N GLY A 145 -27.74 7.59 -1.70
CA GLY A 145 -28.93 6.81 -2.05
C GLY A 145 -28.85 6.06 -3.38
N LYS A 146 -29.54 4.98 -3.47
CA LYS A 146 -30.01 4.13 -4.60
C LYS A 146 -29.32 4.13 -5.98
N GLN A 147 -28.36 4.98 -6.27
CA GLN A 147 -27.69 5.06 -7.58
C GLN A 147 -26.36 4.30 -7.68
N VAL A 148 -25.92 3.64 -6.61
CA VAL A 148 -24.65 2.91 -6.57
C VAL A 148 -24.86 1.39 -6.55
N THR A 149 -26.09 0.94 -6.72
CA THR A 149 -26.38 -0.49 -6.85
C THR A 149 -26.85 -0.81 -8.26
N SER A 150 -25.95 -1.02 -9.15
CA SER A 150 -26.14 -1.85 -10.35
C SER A 150 -24.81 -2.21 -10.94
#